data_75890efee322df91cf504a4488a87b8d
#
_entry.id   75890efee322df91cf504a4488a87b8d
#
_cell.length_a   1.000
_cell.length_b   1.000
_cell.length_c   1.000
_cell.angle_alpha   90.00
_cell.angle_beta   90.00
_cell.angle_gamma   90.00
#
_symmetry.space_group_name_H-M   'P 1'
#
loop_
_entity.id
_entity.type
_entity.pdbx_description
1 polymer ?
#
loop_
_entity_poly.entity_id
_entity_poly.type
_entity_poly.pdbx_seq_one_letter_code
_entity_poly.pdbx_strand_id
1 'polypeptide(L)'
;MISVDSEQGISRDRLAELLNEDLAREYQSIIAYVVYSQVLKGAAYMSIADQLEIHAKQELDHALTISRQIDYLGKMPTVNPIPVKTSEDAKAMLRFDLENENETIR
;
A
#
# COMPACT_ATOMS: atom_id res chain seq x y z
N MET A 1 7.02 -5.69 27.78
CA MET A 1 6.35 -6.18 26.57
C MET A 1 6.43 -7.68 26.48
N ILE A 2 5.33 -8.29 26.12
CA ILE A 2 5.33 -9.72 25.90
C ILE A 2 6.25 -10.04 24.74
N SER A 3 7.08 -11.02 24.90
CA SER A 3 7.92 -11.48 23.82
C SER A 3 7.08 -12.28 22.84
N VAL A 4 6.83 -11.73 21.66
CA VAL A 4 6.13 -12.47 20.61
C VAL A 4 6.89 -13.73 20.24
N ASP A 5 8.20 -13.74 20.47
CA ASP A 5 9.05 -14.88 20.14
C ASP A 5 8.66 -16.13 20.91
N SER A 6 8.45 -15.99 22.21
CA SER A 6 8.28 -17.17 23.06
C SER A 6 6.87 -17.71 23.02
N GLU A 7 5.86 -16.85 22.85
CA GLU A 7 4.47 -17.29 22.98
C GLU A 7 3.79 -17.62 21.67
N GLN A 8 4.19 -16.96 20.59
CA GLN A 8 3.47 -17.06 19.33
C GLN A 8 4.33 -17.58 18.19
N GLY A 9 5.59 -17.91 18.47
CA GLY A 9 6.49 -18.42 17.46
C GLY A 9 6.92 -17.42 16.40
N ILE A 10 6.64 -16.12 16.62
CA ILE A 10 6.98 -15.05 15.69
C ILE A 10 8.01 -14.15 16.36
N SER A 11 9.19 -14.04 15.81
CA SER A 11 10.23 -13.18 16.32
C SER A 11 9.93 -11.72 15.98
N ARG A 12 10.56 -10.79 16.70
CA ARG A 12 10.50 -9.38 16.36
C ARG A 12 10.98 -9.12 14.95
N ASP A 13 12.06 -9.79 14.56
CA ASP A 13 12.61 -9.65 13.22
C ASP A 13 11.63 -10.11 12.18
N ARG A 14 10.98 -11.25 12.41
CA ARG A 14 9.99 -11.77 11.46
C ARG A 14 8.76 -10.88 11.38
N LEU A 15 8.30 -10.38 12.53
CA LEU A 15 7.17 -9.46 12.55
C LEU A 15 7.49 -8.19 11.76
N ALA A 16 8.69 -7.64 11.96
CA ALA A 16 9.12 -6.46 11.21
C ALA A 16 9.21 -6.74 9.71
N GLU A 17 9.66 -7.93 9.31
CA GLU A 17 9.68 -8.31 7.90
C GLU A 17 8.26 -8.30 7.30
N LEU A 18 7.31 -8.91 8.02
CA LEU A 18 5.92 -8.96 7.56
C LEU A 18 5.31 -7.57 7.46
N LEU A 19 5.57 -6.71 8.44
CA LEU A 19 5.11 -5.33 8.42
C LEU A 19 5.73 -4.55 7.26
N ASN A 20 7.00 -4.80 6.97
CA ASN A 20 7.66 -4.14 5.84
C ASN A 20 7.11 -4.62 4.49
N GLU A 21 6.71 -5.89 4.38
CA GLU A 21 6.01 -6.35 3.18
C GLU A 21 4.68 -5.63 3.02
N ASP A 22 3.94 -5.46 4.11
CA ASP A 22 2.68 -4.70 4.08
C ASP A 22 2.93 -3.24 3.72
N LEU A 23 3.96 -2.64 4.29
CA LEU A 23 4.31 -1.25 4.00
C LEU A 23 4.65 -1.05 2.51
N ALA A 24 5.40 -1.99 1.93
CA ALA A 24 5.73 -1.94 0.50
C ALA A 24 4.46 -1.99 -0.36
N ARG A 25 3.46 -2.78 0.04
CA ARG A 25 2.16 -2.83 -0.65
C ARG A 25 1.37 -1.53 -0.47
N GLU A 26 1.42 -0.94 0.73
CA GLU A 26 0.75 0.35 0.95
C GLU A 26 1.39 1.45 0.09
N TYR A 27 2.71 1.47 -0.03
CA TYR A 27 3.38 2.41 -0.92
C TYR A 27 2.97 2.19 -2.37
N GLN A 28 2.87 0.93 -2.81
CA GLN A 28 2.40 0.61 -4.16
C GLN A 28 1.01 1.20 -4.39
N SER A 29 0.11 1.01 -3.43
CA SER A 29 -1.26 1.52 -3.52
C SER A 29 -1.29 3.04 -3.57
N ILE A 30 -0.50 3.71 -2.71
CA ILE A 30 -0.44 5.17 -2.69
C ILE A 30 0.01 5.71 -4.05
N ILE A 31 1.10 5.16 -4.57
CA ILE A 31 1.66 5.60 -5.85
C ILE A 31 0.65 5.34 -6.97
N ALA A 32 0.06 4.15 -6.99
CA ALA A 32 -0.92 3.79 -8.00
C ALA A 32 -2.12 4.74 -7.98
N TYR A 33 -2.68 4.97 -6.80
CA TYR A 33 -3.86 5.84 -6.67
C TYR A 33 -3.55 7.28 -7.03
N VAL A 34 -2.39 7.79 -6.63
CA VAL A 34 -1.97 9.13 -7.00
C VAL A 34 -1.85 9.25 -8.52
N VAL A 35 -1.15 8.33 -9.15
CA VAL A 35 -0.93 8.37 -10.60
C VAL A 35 -2.22 8.16 -11.35
N TYR A 36 -2.98 7.14 -11.01
CA TYR A 36 -4.22 6.80 -11.73
C TYR A 36 -5.25 7.91 -11.60
N SER A 37 -5.34 8.56 -10.43
CA SER A 37 -6.29 9.66 -10.22
C SER A 37 -6.02 10.83 -11.16
N GLN A 38 -4.78 11.03 -11.56
CA GLN A 38 -4.39 12.15 -12.41
C GLN A 38 -4.43 11.83 -13.90
N VAL A 39 -4.18 10.58 -14.27
CA VAL A 39 -4.12 10.23 -15.70
C VAL A 39 -5.44 9.74 -16.28
N LEU A 40 -6.41 9.35 -15.43
CA LEU A 40 -7.76 9.04 -15.90
C LEU A 40 -8.42 10.32 -16.42
N LYS A 41 -8.81 10.31 -17.68
CA LYS A 41 -9.37 11.49 -18.35
C LYS A 41 -10.78 11.21 -18.83
N GLY A 42 -11.56 12.28 -18.96
CA GLY A 42 -12.90 12.22 -19.48
C GLY A 42 -13.97 12.14 -18.42
N ALA A 43 -15.15 12.67 -18.74
CA ALA A 43 -16.25 12.79 -17.78
C ALA A 43 -16.68 11.44 -17.19
N ALA A 44 -16.53 10.35 -17.97
CA ALA A 44 -16.93 9.03 -17.52
C ALA A 44 -16.07 8.53 -16.35
N TYR A 45 -14.86 9.06 -16.16
CA TYR A 45 -13.92 8.58 -15.15
C TYR A 45 -13.69 9.56 -14.01
N MET A 46 -14.33 10.75 -14.03
CA MET A 46 -14.07 11.76 -13.01
C MET A 46 -14.41 11.30 -11.60
N SER A 47 -15.53 10.61 -11.45
CA SER A 47 -15.93 10.10 -10.14
C SER A 47 -14.94 9.08 -9.61
N ILE A 48 -14.43 8.21 -10.49
CA ILE A 48 -13.44 7.19 -10.12
C ILE A 48 -12.13 7.88 -9.74
N ALA A 49 -11.70 8.87 -10.53
CA ALA A 49 -10.48 9.61 -10.24
C ALA A 49 -10.54 10.29 -8.88
N ASP A 50 -11.68 10.89 -8.54
CA ASP A 50 -11.87 11.52 -7.23
C ASP A 50 -11.78 10.51 -6.09
N GLN A 51 -12.37 9.33 -6.27
CA GLN A 51 -12.30 8.27 -5.28
C GLN A 51 -10.86 7.77 -5.09
N LEU A 52 -10.10 7.68 -6.17
CA LEU A 52 -8.70 7.26 -6.08
C LEU A 52 -7.86 8.26 -5.28
N GLU A 53 -8.14 9.57 -5.40
CA GLU A 53 -7.47 10.57 -4.57
C GLU A 53 -7.77 10.36 -3.09
N ILE A 54 -9.02 10.09 -2.75
CA ILE A 54 -9.44 9.84 -1.38
C ILE A 54 -8.73 8.59 -0.85
N HIS A 55 -8.70 7.53 -1.65
CA HIS A 55 -8.02 6.28 -1.25
C HIS A 55 -6.52 6.49 -1.04
N ALA A 56 -5.89 7.33 -1.87
CA ALA A 56 -4.46 7.63 -1.69
C ALA A 56 -4.21 8.22 -0.31
N LYS A 57 -5.06 9.13 0.14
CA LYS A 57 -4.92 9.76 1.45
C LYS A 57 -5.13 8.75 2.58
N GLN A 58 -6.10 7.85 2.42
CA GLN A 58 -6.36 6.79 3.41
C GLN A 58 -5.18 5.83 3.52
N GLU A 59 -4.60 5.44 2.37
CA GLU A 59 -3.45 4.54 2.36
C GLU A 59 -2.21 5.19 2.97
N LEU A 60 -2.07 6.50 2.84
CA LEU A 60 -0.99 7.21 3.52
C LEU A 60 -1.10 7.06 5.04
N ASP A 61 -2.29 7.17 5.59
CA ASP A 61 -2.50 6.99 7.02
C ASP A 61 -2.14 5.56 7.45
N HIS A 62 -2.49 4.57 6.64
CA HIS A 62 -2.12 3.18 6.89
C HIS A 62 -0.60 3.01 6.89
N ALA A 63 0.07 3.60 5.91
CA ALA A 63 1.53 3.53 5.81
C ALA A 63 2.20 4.14 7.03
N LEU A 64 1.69 5.28 7.50
CA LEU A 64 2.23 5.93 8.70
C LEU A 64 2.07 5.03 9.92
N THR A 65 0.91 4.40 10.07
CA THR A 65 0.63 3.49 11.18
C THR A 65 1.59 2.30 11.17
N ILE A 66 1.76 1.68 10.00
CA ILE A 66 2.65 0.52 9.87
C ILE A 66 4.10 0.93 10.15
N SER A 67 4.52 2.08 9.63
CA SER A 67 5.88 2.59 9.86
C SER A 67 6.16 2.81 11.34
N ARG A 68 5.20 3.34 12.08
CA ARG A 68 5.36 3.55 13.52
C ARG A 68 5.56 2.23 14.24
N GLN A 69 4.84 1.20 13.84
CA GLN A 69 4.97 -0.13 14.44
C GLN A 69 6.33 -0.75 14.17
N ILE A 70 6.83 -0.59 12.95
CA ILE A 70 8.16 -1.09 12.58
C ILE A 70 9.23 -0.37 13.41
N ASP A 71 9.12 0.94 13.52
CA ASP A 71 10.04 1.74 14.33
C ASP A 71 9.99 1.33 15.79
N TYR A 72 8.80 1.08 16.31
CA TYR A 72 8.62 0.60 17.68
C TYR A 72 9.35 -0.71 17.93
N LEU A 73 9.43 -1.57 16.92
CA LEU A 73 10.17 -2.83 17.02
C LEU A 73 11.68 -2.65 16.90
N GLY A 74 12.14 -1.42 16.70
CA GLY A 74 13.55 -1.12 16.56
C GLY A 74 14.11 -1.43 15.19
N LYS A 75 13.24 -1.49 14.18
CA LYS A 75 13.64 -1.80 12.81
C LYS A 75 13.40 -0.61 11.89
N MET A 76 14.00 -0.64 10.71
CA MET A 76 13.88 0.43 9.74
C MET A 76 12.69 0.17 8.81
N PRO A 77 11.74 1.10 8.71
CA PRO A 77 10.67 0.99 7.71
C PRO A 77 11.27 1.00 6.30
N THR A 78 10.74 0.15 5.43
CA THR A 78 11.23 0.08 4.06
C THR A 78 11.00 1.39 3.31
N VAL A 79 11.86 1.67 2.34
CA VAL A 79 11.70 2.80 1.41
C VAL A 79 11.38 2.31 0.01
N ASN A 80 11.19 1.03 -0.18
CA ASN A 80 11.01 0.41 -1.50
C ASN A 80 9.59 -0.08 -1.67
N PRO A 81 8.79 0.59 -2.52
CA PRO A 81 7.46 0.08 -2.83
C PRO A 81 7.53 -1.15 -3.74
N ILE A 82 6.48 -1.94 -3.75
CA ILE A 82 6.27 -2.91 -4.80
C ILE A 82 6.02 -2.11 -6.08
N PRO A 83 6.61 -2.51 -7.21
CA PRO A 83 6.49 -1.76 -8.46
C PRO A 83 5.05 -1.54 -8.91
N VAL A 84 4.77 -0.36 -9.44
CA VAL A 84 3.44 0.03 -9.92
C VAL A 84 3.40 -0.08 -11.42
N LYS A 85 2.33 -0.69 -11.93
CA LYS A 85 2.08 -0.77 -13.38
C LYS A 85 1.37 0.50 -13.82
N THR A 86 1.78 1.05 -14.95
CA THR A 86 1.17 2.26 -15.50
C THR A 86 0.77 2.06 -16.94
N SER A 87 -0.18 2.87 -17.40
CA SER A 87 -0.63 2.90 -18.78
C SER A 87 -1.35 4.21 -19.03
N GLU A 88 -1.43 4.63 -20.29
CA GLU A 88 -2.28 5.76 -20.67
C GLU A 88 -3.72 5.32 -20.93
N ASP A 89 -3.96 4.01 -21.00
CA ASP A 89 -5.29 3.46 -21.21
C ASP A 89 -6.02 3.33 -19.87
N ALA A 90 -7.15 4.01 -19.73
CA ALA A 90 -7.95 4.01 -18.50
C ALA A 90 -8.37 2.60 -18.09
N LYS A 91 -8.78 1.77 -19.06
CA LYS A 91 -9.21 0.40 -18.74
C LYS A 91 -8.07 -0.42 -18.19
N ALA A 92 -6.87 -0.26 -18.75
CA ALA A 92 -5.69 -0.99 -18.27
C ALA A 92 -5.33 -0.55 -16.85
N MET A 93 -5.41 0.76 -16.55
CA MET A 93 -5.12 1.27 -15.22
C MET A 93 -6.12 0.76 -14.19
N LEU A 94 -7.39 0.73 -14.53
CA LEU A 94 -8.42 0.20 -13.64
C LEU A 94 -8.21 -1.29 -13.39
N ARG A 95 -7.76 -2.03 -14.38
CA ARG A 95 -7.43 -3.43 -14.21
C ARG A 95 -6.25 -3.61 -13.28
N PHE A 96 -5.22 -2.79 -13.39
CA PHE A 96 -4.07 -2.82 -12.48
C PHE A 96 -4.49 -2.55 -11.04
N ASP A 97 -5.37 -1.57 -10.85
CA ASP A 97 -5.91 -1.26 -9.53
C ASP A 97 -6.64 -2.46 -8.93
N LEU A 98 -7.48 -3.11 -9.71
CA LEU A 98 -8.20 -4.29 -9.25
C LEU A 98 -7.24 -5.43 -8.89
N GLU A 99 -6.21 -5.65 -9.69
CA GLU A 99 -5.19 -6.67 -9.39
C GLU A 99 -4.49 -6.38 -8.08
N ASN A 100 -4.12 -5.12 -7.83
CA ASN A 100 -3.48 -4.71 -6.59
C ASN A 100 -4.39 -4.94 -5.40
N GLU A 101 -5.65 -4.59 -5.51
CA GLU A 101 -6.62 -4.81 -4.43
C GLU A 101 -6.80 -6.29 -4.13
N ASN A 102 -6.86 -7.12 -5.16
CA ASN A 102 -6.98 -8.57 -4.97
C ASN A 102 -5.78 -9.15 -4.24
N GLU A 103 -4.59 -8.68 -4.54
CA GLU A 103 -3.39 -9.12 -3.84
C GLU A 103 -3.40 -8.69 -2.38
N THR A 104 -3.92 -7.50 -2.10
CA THR A 104 -3.96 -6.96 -0.75
C THR A 104 -4.96 -7.69 0.15
N ILE A 105 -6.07 -8.12 -0.42
CA ILE A 105 -7.15 -8.77 0.34
C ILE A 105 -6.74 -10.13 0.92
N ARG A 106 -5.81 -10.80 0.33
CA ARG A 106 -5.39 -12.12 0.79
C ARG A 106 -4.82 -12.16 2.20
#